data_4adeab4a3214276364bbb36af8f294b7
#
_entry.id   4adeab4a3214276364bbb36af8f294b7
#
_cell.length_a   1.000
_cell.length_b   1.000
_cell.length_c   1.000
_cell.angle_alpha   90.00
_cell.angle_beta   90.00
_cell.angle_gamma   90.00
#
_symmetry.space_group_name_H-M   'P 1'
#
loop_
_entity.id
_entity.type
_entity.pdbx_description
1 polymer ?
#
loop_
_entity_poly.entity_id
_entity_poly.type
_entity_poly.pdbx_seq_one_letter_code
_entity_poly.pdbx_strand_id
1 'polypeptide(L)'
;MAEYKYEVIQDFFKRPNGEPFGLVSRVAADDQDRIYVFQRKDPPVVVFDRDGKYLGAWGSGEVTDPHGLKIVGNTVYTTDRIDSVAKSFTLDGKVKLALGTAGQHSDTGEVKNWLVERAAGPFNHPTEMLPHPNGDIYVTDGYRNARVHRFTVDGKLVTSWGTPGSGPGQFHLPHSIAVNDAGNLLVADRSNKRIQIFTPEGQFLGQWTGMGGPNDISRGKDGNFYIAEQEDGGNPAYCTVRDPQGKVLAKMESRHVHGIGVDSQGSIYAGLTQDRGVDKFVRVG
;
A
#
# COMPACT_ATOMS: atom_id res chain seq x y z
N MET A 1 29.50 2.87 2.41
CA MET A 1 28.06 2.58 2.29
C MET A 1 27.35 3.91 2.47
N ALA A 2 26.38 4.25 1.62
CA ALA A 2 25.57 5.45 1.84
C ALA A 2 24.89 5.34 3.21
N GLU A 3 25.03 6.36 4.03
CA GLU A 3 24.40 6.39 5.34
C GLU A 3 22.95 6.87 5.16
N TYR A 4 21.97 6.06 5.58
CA TYR A 4 20.57 6.43 5.50
C TYR A 4 20.20 7.27 6.73
N LYS A 5 20.30 8.59 6.61
CA LYS A 5 19.90 9.55 7.65
C LYS A 5 18.67 10.33 7.18
N TYR A 6 17.77 10.58 8.12
CA TYR A 6 16.51 11.28 7.85
C TYR A 6 16.22 12.32 8.92
N GLU A 7 15.68 13.45 8.48
CA GLU A 7 15.10 14.49 9.33
C GLU A 7 13.59 14.54 9.08
N VAL A 8 12.78 14.61 10.16
CA VAL A 8 11.32 14.59 10.05
C VAL A 8 10.75 16.00 10.03
N ILE A 9 9.83 16.24 9.09
CA ILE A 9 8.97 17.43 9.05
C ILE A 9 7.54 16.92 9.26
N GLN A 10 6.98 17.20 10.42
CA GLN A 10 5.61 16.78 10.75
C GLN A 10 4.58 17.63 10.02
N ASP A 11 3.45 16.99 9.65
CA ASP A 11 2.32 17.64 8.98
C ASP A 11 2.74 18.48 7.75
N PHE A 12 3.59 17.88 6.92
CA PHE A 12 4.28 18.58 5.82
C PHE A 12 3.34 19.23 4.82
N PHE A 13 2.29 18.52 4.40
CA PHE A 13 1.32 19.06 3.46
C PHE A 13 0.24 19.88 4.15
N LYS A 14 -0.14 20.98 3.50
CA LYS A 14 -1.26 21.82 3.93
C LYS A 14 -2.29 21.91 2.81
N ARG A 15 -3.53 21.54 3.09
CA ARG A 15 -4.63 21.71 2.15
C ARG A 15 -5.02 23.20 2.04
N PRO A 16 -5.58 23.63 0.88
CA PRO A 16 -6.09 25.00 0.73
C PRO A 16 -7.05 25.38 1.86
N ASN A 17 -7.05 26.65 2.23
CA ASN A 17 -7.90 27.21 3.28
C ASN A 17 -7.75 26.56 4.68
N GLY A 18 -6.64 25.85 4.93
CA GLY A 18 -6.41 25.14 6.19
C GLY A 18 -7.33 23.96 6.44
N GLU A 19 -7.96 23.42 5.40
CA GLU A 19 -8.80 22.23 5.55
C GLU A 19 -8.02 21.04 6.10
N PRO A 20 -8.53 20.31 7.11
CA PRO A 20 -7.88 19.12 7.62
C PRO A 20 -7.97 17.97 6.61
N PHE A 21 -6.97 17.11 6.60
CA PHE A 21 -7.07 15.79 5.97
C PHE A 21 -8.12 14.89 6.65
N GLY A 22 -8.64 13.91 5.91
CA GLY A 22 -9.27 12.72 6.47
C GLY A 22 -8.21 11.75 6.99
N LEU A 23 -8.62 10.52 7.32
CA LEU A 23 -7.68 9.43 7.60
C LEU A 23 -6.86 9.16 6.33
N VAL A 24 -5.54 9.36 6.37
CA VAL A 24 -4.68 9.11 5.21
C VAL A 24 -4.33 7.63 5.16
N SER A 25 -4.84 6.93 4.15
CA SER A 25 -4.61 5.48 3.99
C SER A 25 -3.33 5.17 3.21
N ARG A 26 -3.01 5.96 2.19
CA ARG A 26 -1.81 5.77 1.34
C ARG A 26 -1.23 7.10 0.89
N VAL A 27 0.05 7.05 0.56
CA VAL A 27 0.75 8.12 -0.15
C VAL A 27 1.60 7.47 -1.24
N ALA A 28 1.65 8.06 -2.43
CA ALA A 28 2.52 7.61 -3.51
C ALA A 28 3.10 8.82 -4.26
N ALA A 29 4.32 8.67 -4.79
CA ALA A 29 4.92 9.62 -5.70
C ALA A 29 4.84 9.09 -7.13
N ASP A 30 4.63 9.98 -8.11
CA ASP A 30 4.77 9.64 -9.51
C ASP A 30 6.21 9.92 -10.03
N ASP A 31 6.44 9.66 -11.32
CA ASP A 31 7.77 9.84 -11.93
C ASP A 31 8.23 11.31 -12.02
N GLN A 32 7.32 12.27 -11.77
CA GLN A 32 7.60 13.71 -11.70
C GLN A 32 7.71 14.23 -10.27
N ASP A 33 7.76 13.33 -9.28
CA ASP A 33 7.75 13.65 -7.85
C ASP A 33 6.49 14.44 -7.41
N ARG A 34 5.36 14.28 -8.10
CA ARG A 34 4.08 14.72 -7.56
C ARG A 34 3.61 13.68 -6.54
N ILE A 35 3.14 14.17 -5.40
CA ILE A 35 2.77 13.34 -4.26
C ILE A 35 1.25 13.25 -4.18
N TYR A 36 0.73 12.05 -4.27
CA TYR A 36 -0.69 11.74 -4.20
C TYR A 36 -1.01 11.21 -2.81
N VAL A 37 -1.87 11.94 -2.11
CA VAL A 37 -2.34 11.59 -0.76
C VAL A 37 -3.74 11.00 -0.87
N PHE A 38 -3.91 9.75 -0.47
CA PHE A 38 -5.19 9.04 -0.53
C PHE A 38 -5.82 9.03 0.86
N GLN A 39 -6.98 9.68 0.99
CA GLN A 39 -7.62 9.96 2.28
C GLN A 39 -9.09 9.54 2.31
N ARG A 40 -9.59 9.15 3.48
CA ARG A 40 -11.01 8.86 3.72
C ARG A 40 -11.79 10.14 3.99
N LYS A 41 -11.78 11.03 3.03
CA LYS A 41 -12.53 12.30 2.97
C LYS A 41 -12.64 12.70 1.51
N ASP A 42 -13.73 13.30 1.13
CA ASP A 42 -13.93 13.80 -0.23
C ASP A 42 -13.22 15.17 -0.45
N PRO A 43 -12.54 15.40 -1.57
CA PRO A 43 -12.13 14.40 -2.57
C PRO A 43 -11.06 13.44 -2.03
N PRO A 44 -11.11 12.14 -2.41
CA PRO A 44 -10.24 11.11 -1.83
C PRO A 44 -8.77 11.22 -2.25
N VAL A 45 -8.47 11.75 -3.42
CA VAL A 45 -7.10 11.96 -3.88
C VAL A 45 -6.76 13.44 -3.87
N VAL A 46 -5.70 13.79 -3.14
CA VAL A 46 -5.15 15.15 -3.06
C VAL A 46 -3.72 15.13 -3.55
N VAL A 47 -3.37 16.04 -4.47
CA VAL A 47 -2.08 16.04 -5.16
C VAL A 47 -1.28 17.27 -4.79
N PHE A 48 -0.01 17.07 -4.48
CA PHE A 48 0.98 18.10 -4.17
C PHE A 48 2.22 17.91 -5.02
N ASP A 49 3.02 18.97 -5.18
CA ASP A 49 4.41 18.77 -5.59
C ASP A 49 5.27 18.33 -4.38
N ARG A 50 6.52 17.97 -4.64
CA ARG A 50 7.45 17.52 -3.61
C ARG A 50 7.81 18.58 -2.56
N ASP A 51 7.59 19.87 -2.86
CA ASP A 51 7.87 21.00 -1.97
C ASP A 51 6.66 21.40 -1.13
N GLY A 52 5.52 20.69 -1.32
CA GLY A 52 4.32 20.85 -0.52
C GLY A 52 3.26 21.78 -1.12
N LYS A 53 3.47 22.26 -2.34
CA LYS A 53 2.46 23.09 -3.04
C LYS A 53 1.30 22.22 -3.52
N TYR A 54 0.09 22.61 -3.17
CA TYR A 54 -1.13 21.98 -3.66
C TYR A 54 -1.27 22.12 -5.19
N LEU A 55 -1.54 21.02 -5.87
CA LEU A 55 -1.71 20.96 -7.32
C LEU A 55 -3.15 20.68 -7.74
N GLY A 56 -3.93 20.00 -6.91
CA GLY A 56 -5.32 19.64 -7.24
C GLY A 56 -5.84 18.48 -6.38
N ALA A 57 -7.08 18.09 -6.66
CA ALA A 57 -7.71 16.93 -6.05
C ALA A 57 -8.77 16.36 -6.99
N TRP A 58 -9.04 15.04 -6.85
CA TRP A 58 -10.01 14.34 -7.70
C TRP A 58 -10.55 13.08 -7.03
N GLY A 59 -11.48 12.39 -7.68
CA GLY A 59 -12.01 11.09 -7.31
C GLY A 59 -13.32 11.12 -6.53
N SER A 60 -13.96 12.30 -6.38
CA SER A 60 -15.29 12.42 -5.75
C SER A 60 -16.30 11.52 -6.44
N GLY A 61 -17.02 10.71 -5.65
CA GLY A 61 -18.00 9.76 -6.15
C GLY A 61 -17.42 8.47 -6.75
N GLU A 62 -16.08 8.36 -6.92
CA GLU A 62 -15.44 7.18 -7.50
C GLU A 62 -14.92 6.18 -6.47
N VAL A 63 -14.66 6.64 -5.24
CA VAL A 63 -14.10 5.81 -4.17
C VAL A 63 -14.83 6.16 -2.86
N THR A 64 -15.37 5.13 -2.22
CA THR A 64 -16.15 5.26 -0.96
C THR A 64 -15.25 5.15 0.27
N ASP A 65 -14.38 4.14 0.32
CA ASP A 65 -13.45 3.92 1.44
C ASP A 65 -12.01 3.69 0.93
N PRO A 66 -11.29 4.77 0.65
CA PRO A 66 -9.92 4.75 0.16
C PRO A 66 -9.00 3.87 0.98
N HIS A 67 -8.30 2.89 0.35
CA HIS A 67 -7.37 2.03 1.06
C HIS A 67 -6.01 1.91 0.38
N GLY A 68 -5.87 1.15 -0.69
CA GLY A 68 -4.62 0.98 -1.44
C GLY A 68 -4.45 2.06 -2.52
N LEU A 69 -3.21 2.51 -2.75
CA LEU A 69 -2.86 3.41 -3.84
C LEU A 69 -1.41 3.16 -4.27
N LYS A 70 -1.23 2.83 -5.54
CA LYS A 70 0.07 2.75 -6.23
C LYS A 70 0.04 3.58 -7.50
N ILE A 71 1.19 4.12 -7.90
CA ILE A 71 1.34 4.82 -9.18
C ILE A 71 2.45 4.14 -9.96
N VAL A 72 2.15 3.76 -11.21
CA VAL A 72 3.12 3.18 -12.13
C VAL A 72 2.93 3.84 -13.49
N GLY A 73 3.96 4.53 -13.96
CA GLY A 73 3.90 5.37 -15.15
C GLY A 73 2.78 6.41 -15.04
N ASN A 74 1.87 6.44 -16.01
CA ASN A 74 0.75 7.39 -16.04
C ASN A 74 -0.57 6.81 -15.51
N THR A 75 -0.51 5.85 -14.60
CA THR A 75 -1.71 5.17 -14.09
C THR A 75 -1.68 5.07 -12.56
N VAL A 76 -2.79 5.45 -11.94
CA VAL A 76 -3.05 5.30 -10.51
C VAL A 76 -3.87 4.02 -10.31
N TYR A 77 -3.44 3.16 -9.40
CA TYR A 77 -4.10 1.90 -9.04
C TYR A 77 -4.59 1.99 -7.61
N THR A 78 -5.87 1.75 -7.38
CA THR A 78 -6.50 1.92 -6.07
C THR A 78 -7.32 0.72 -5.66
N THR A 79 -7.56 0.59 -4.37
CA THR A 79 -8.61 -0.28 -3.82
C THR A 79 -9.59 0.53 -2.99
N ASP A 80 -10.86 0.19 -3.14
CA ASP A 80 -11.94 0.60 -2.25
C ASP A 80 -12.26 -0.58 -1.33
N ARG A 81 -12.01 -0.39 -0.04
CA ARG A 81 -12.11 -1.46 0.92
C ARG A 81 -13.57 -1.90 1.13
N ILE A 82 -14.47 -0.95 1.43
CA ILE A 82 -15.86 -1.26 1.78
C ILE A 82 -16.65 -1.70 0.54
N ASP A 83 -16.44 -1.05 -0.59
CA ASP A 83 -17.13 -1.45 -1.83
C ASP A 83 -16.57 -2.73 -2.46
N SER A 84 -15.44 -3.24 -1.94
CA SER A 84 -14.79 -4.47 -2.45
C SER A 84 -14.49 -4.41 -3.95
N VAL A 85 -13.91 -3.28 -4.39
CA VAL A 85 -13.49 -3.07 -5.77
C VAL A 85 -12.04 -2.59 -5.84
N ALA A 86 -11.39 -2.88 -6.96
CA ALA A 86 -10.09 -2.31 -7.31
C ALA A 86 -10.23 -1.56 -8.63
N LYS A 87 -9.76 -0.31 -8.68
CA LYS A 87 -9.88 0.54 -9.86
C LYS A 87 -8.54 1.09 -10.30
N SER A 88 -8.35 1.31 -11.58
CA SER A 88 -7.26 2.14 -12.07
C SER A 88 -7.76 3.39 -12.76
N PHE A 89 -6.97 4.47 -12.67
CA PHE A 89 -7.29 5.78 -13.19
C PHE A 89 -6.11 6.36 -13.96
N THR A 90 -6.40 7.33 -14.82
CA THR A 90 -5.38 8.26 -15.28
C THR A 90 -4.91 9.15 -14.12
N LEU A 91 -3.80 9.88 -14.28
CA LEU A 91 -3.29 10.79 -13.25
C LEU A 91 -4.25 11.95 -12.93
N ASP A 92 -5.19 12.25 -13.84
CA ASP A 92 -6.25 13.27 -13.67
C ASP A 92 -7.60 12.68 -13.22
N GLY A 93 -7.65 11.38 -12.84
CA GLY A 93 -8.80 10.76 -12.19
C GLY A 93 -9.85 10.12 -13.10
N LYS A 94 -9.56 9.91 -14.40
CA LYS A 94 -10.49 9.17 -15.29
C LYS A 94 -10.32 7.67 -15.09
N VAL A 95 -11.41 6.97 -14.86
CA VAL A 95 -11.43 5.50 -14.72
C VAL A 95 -10.91 4.83 -16.00
N LYS A 96 -10.00 3.88 -15.85
CA LYS A 96 -9.45 3.03 -16.93
C LYS A 96 -9.93 1.58 -16.82
N LEU A 97 -9.96 1.04 -15.60
CA LEU A 97 -10.36 -0.33 -15.31
C LEU A 97 -11.07 -0.38 -13.95
N ALA A 98 -12.06 -1.25 -13.84
CA ALA A 98 -12.67 -1.61 -12.57
C ALA A 98 -12.74 -3.14 -12.44
N LEU A 99 -12.30 -3.67 -11.30
CA LEU A 99 -12.34 -5.07 -10.91
C LEU A 99 -13.27 -5.22 -9.71
N GLY A 100 -14.09 -6.27 -9.73
CA GLY A 100 -15.13 -6.48 -8.72
C GLY A 100 -16.43 -5.72 -9.05
N THR A 101 -17.42 -5.86 -8.18
CA THR A 101 -18.72 -5.16 -8.28
C THR A 101 -18.99 -4.48 -6.94
N ALA A 102 -19.23 -3.18 -6.95
CA ALA A 102 -19.41 -2.40 -5.73
C ALA A 102 -20.50 -2.99 -4.82
N GLY A 103 -20.15 -3.15 -3.54
CA GLY A 103 -21.03 -3.72 -2.52
C GLY A 103 -21.21 -5.24 -2.59
N GLN A 104 -20.55 -5.93 -3.53
CA GLN A 104 -20.55 -7.40 -3.57
C GLN A 104 -19.31 -7.94 -2.88
N HIS A 105 -19.52 -8.81 -1.89
CA HIS A 105 -18.46 -9.42 -1.11
C HIS A 105 -18.45 -10.92 -1.27
N SER A 106 -17.27 -11.51 -1.42
CA SER A 106 -17.12 -12.97 -1.42
C SER A 106 -17.36 -13.55 -0.02
N ASP A 107 -17.90 -14.76 0.04
CA ASP A 107 -18.21 -15.44 1.30
C ASP A 107 -16.94 -16.08 1.90
N THR A 108 -16.39 -15.42 2.89
CA THR A 108 -15.18 -15.84 3.63
C THR A 108 -15.48 -16.33 5.06
N GLY A 109 -16.76 -16.43 5.42
CA GLY A 109 -17.20 -16.87 6.74
C GLY A 109 -16.96 -15.82 7.83
N GLU A 110 -16.89 -16.30 9.07
CA GLU A 110 -16.68 -15.45 10.24
C GLU A 110 -15.25 -14.86 10.27
N VAL A 111 -15.12 -13.66 10.81
CA VAL A 111 -13.83 -12.98 11.02
C VAL A 111 -13.56 -12.88 12.52
N LYS A 112 -12.45 -13.48 12.97
CA LYS A 112 -11.97 -13.38 14.36
C LYS A 112 -10.56 -12.79 14.39
N ASN A 113 -10.37 -11.66 15.08
CA ASN A 113 -9.08 -11.00 15.17
C ASN A 113 -8.42 -10.78 13.79
N TRP A 114 -9.20 -10.30 12.80
CA TRP A 114 -8.79 -10.12 11.41
C TRP A 114 -8.43 -11.39 10.64
N LEU A 115 -8.62 -12.56 11.22
CA LEU A 115 -8.47 -13.83 10.54
C LEU A 115 -9.84 -14.34 10.09
N VAL A 116 -9.97 -14.64 8.80
CA VAL A 116 -11.18 -15.18 8.20
C VAL A 116 -11.23 -16.69 8.37
N GLU A 117 -12.43 -17.26 8.35
CA GLU A 117 -12.65 -18.71 8.45
C GLU A 117 -12.13 -19.45 7.21
N ARG A 118 -12.38 -18.91 6.02
CA ARG A 118 -11.98 -19.48 4.73
C ARG A 118 -11.60 -18.40 3.73
N ALA A 119 -10.77 -18.77 2.76
CA ALA A 119 -10.46 -17.92 1.61
C ALA A 119 -11.51 -18.11 0.51
N ALA A 120 -11.81 -17.04 -0.22
CA ALA A 120 -12.78 -17.05 -1.31
C ALA A 120 -12.26 -16.32 -2.56
N GLY A 121 -13.07 -16.24 -3.59
CA GLY A 121 -12.78 -15.46 -4.81
C GLY A 121 -12.75 -13.95 -4.52
N PRO A 122 -12.43 -13.10 -5.52
CA PRO A 122 -12.37 -11.65 -5.32
C PRO A 122 -13.78 -11.05 -5.28
N PHE A 123 -14.04 -10.05 -4.42
CA PHE A 123 -13.21 -9.50 -3.35
C PHE A 123 -13.98 -9.52 -2.03
N ASN A 124 -13.26 -9.40 -0.89
CA ASN A 124 -13.88 -9.06 0.38
C ASN A 124 -12.95 -8.13 1.18
N HIS A 125 -13.10 -6.83 1.00
CA HIS A 125 -12.29 -5.75 1.57
C HIS A 125 -10.81 -5.77 1.09
N PRO A 126 -10.55 -5.59 -0.24
CA PRO A 126 -9.22 -5.59 -0.82
C PRO A 126 -8.36 -4.46 -0.26
N THR A 127 -7.04 -4.68 -0.27
CA THR A 127 -6.08 -3.83 0.44
C THR A 127 -5.14 -3.07 -0.49
N GLU A 128 -4.63 -3.68 -1.57
CA GLU A 128 -3.72 -3.03 -2.51
C GLU A 128 -3.85 -3.63 -3.91
N MET A 129 -3.64 -2.80 -4.95
CA MET A 129 -3.60 -3.20 -6.36
C MET A 129 -2.24 -2.82 -6.96
N LEU A 130 -1.56 -3.77 -7.59
CA LEU A 130 -0.24 -3.61 -8.18
C LEU A 130 -0.22 -4.09 -9.63
N PRO A 131 0.14 -3.25 -10.63
CA PRO A 131 0.51 -3.74 -11.95
C PRO A 131 1.90 -4.36 -11.90
N HIS A 132 2.10 -5.46 -12.62
CA HIS A 132 3.35 -6.18 -12.65
C HIS A 132 4.03 -6.05 -14.02
N PRO A 133 5.39 -6.08 -14.12
CA PRO A 133 6.10 -6.00 -15.39
C PRO A 133 5.75 -7.08 -16.42
N ASN A 134 5.20 -8.23 -15.99
CA ASN A 134 4.70 -9.27 -16.90
C ASN A 134 3.38 -8.92 -17.62
N GLY A 135 2.79 -7.73 -17.33
CA GLY A 135 1.53 -7.26 -17.90
C GLY A 135 0.30 -7.60 -17.07
N ASP A 136 0.41 -8.37 -16.00
CA ASP A 136 -0.72 -8.74 -15.14
C ASP A 136 -0.91 -7.74 -13.99
N ILE A 137 -2.04 -7.86 -13.31
CA ILE A 137 -2.41 -7.06 -12.15
C ILE A 137 -2.60 -8.00 -10.96
N TYR A 138 -2.01 -7.63 -9.82
CA TYR A 138 -2.14 -8.35 -8.56
C TYR A 138 -2.90 -7.52 -7.54
N VAL A 139 -3.82 -8.16 -6.82
CA VAL A 139 -4.60 -7.49 -5.77
C VAL A 139 -4.51 -8.32 -4.49
N THR A 140 -4.03 -7.70 -3.42
CA THR A 140 -4.14 -8.27 -2.07
C THR A 140 -5.54 -8.00 -1.53
N ASP A 141 -6.16 -9.03 -0.93
CA ASP A 141 -7.51 -9.00 -0.40
C ASP A 141 -7.45 -9.53 1.05
N GLY A 142 -7.40 -8.62 2.02
CA GLY A 142 -6.90 -8.94 3.34
C GLY A 142 -7.82 -8.66 4.52
N TYR A 143 -8.67 -7.62 4.54
CA TYR A 143 -9.45 -7.31 5.74
C TYR A 143 -10.54 -8.32 6.05
N ARG A 144 -11.13 -8.90 5.00
CA ARG A 144 -12.12 -9.97 5.11
C ARG A 144 -11.88 -11.10 4.11
N ASN A 145 -10.62 -11.29 3.72
CA ASN A 145 -10.13 -12.42 2.96
C ASN A 145 -8.65 -12.70 3.34
N ALA A 146 -8.08 -13.77 2.81
CA ALA A 146 -6.68 -14.14 3.02
C ALA A 146 -6.06 -14.56 1.69
N ARG A 147 -6.15 -13.67 0.67
CA ARG A 147 -5.82 -13.99 -0.72
C ARG A 147 -4.95 -12.94 -1.40
N VAL A 148 -4.25 -13.39 -2.41
CA VAL A 148 -3.76 -12.57 -3.52
C VAL A 148 -4.42 -13.05 -4.79
N HIS A 149 -4.97 -12.13 -5.59
CA HIS A 149 -5.63 -12.41 -6.85
C HIS A 149 -4.79 -11.87 -8.00
N ARG A 150 -4.61 -12.67 -9.06
CA ARG A 150 -3.93 -12.29 -10.31
C ARG A 150 -4.96 -12.13 -11.41
N PHE A 151 -4.91 -11.00 -12.09
CA PHE A 151 -5.76 -10.66 -13.23
C PHE A 151 -4.90 -10.34 -14.44
N THR A 152 -5.42 -10.56 -15.63
CA THR A 152 -4.87 -9.99 -16.86
C THR A 152 -5.07 -8.46 -16.88
N VAL A 153 -4.37 -7.75 -17.76
CA VAL A 153 -4.48 -6.28 -17.89
C VAL A 153 -5.90 -5.82 -18.27
N ASP A 154 -6.68 -6.66 -18.93
CA ASP A 154 -8.09 -6.42 -19.28
C ASP A 154 -9.09 -6.85 -18.20
N GLY A 155 -8.59 -7.30 -17.03
CA GLY A 155 -9.39 -7.57 -15.83
C GLY A 155 -9.95 -8.99 -15.71
N LYS A 156 -9.50 -9.96 -16.52
CA LYS A 156 -9.89 -11.35 -16.37
C LYS A 156 -9.11 -12.01 -15.23
N LEU A 157 -9.80 -12.65 -14.29
CA LEU A 157 -9.16 -13.42 -13.22
C LEU A 157 -8.39 -14.61 -13.82
N VAL A 158 -7.10 -14.68 -13.50
CA VAL A 158 -6.19 -15.77 -13.92
C VAL A 158 -6.11 -16.84 -12.84
N THR A 159 -5.77 -16.42 -11.61
CA THR A 159 -5.63 -17.33 -10.46
C THR A 159 -5.70 -16.56 -9.15
N SER A 160 -5.79 -17.29 -8.04
CA SER A 160 -5.72 -16.75 -6.70
C SER A 160 -5.01 -17.75 -5.78
N TRP A 161 -4.21 -17.23 -4.84
CA TRP A 161 -3.54 -18.07 -3.84
C TRP A 161 -3.62 -17.46 -2.45
N GLY A 162 -3.27 -18.25 -1.46
CA GLY A 162 -3.35 -17.91 -0.05
C GLY A 162 -4.55 -18.57 0.63
N THR A 163 -4.38 -18.87 1.89
CA THR A 163 -5.41 -19.36 2.81
C THR A 163 -5.19 -18.74 4.18
N PRO A 164 -6.21 -18.67 5.04
CA PRO A 164 -6.05 -18.14 6.40
C PRO A 164 -5.02 -18.92 7.20
N GLY A 165 -4.12 -18.24 7.90
CA GLY A 165 -3.14 -18.87 8.80
C GLY A 165 -1.80 -18.17 8.86
N SER A 166 -0.78 -18.86 9.43
CA SER A 166 0.56 -18.33 9.67
C SER A 166 1.70 -19.12 9.01
N GLY A 167 1.39 -20.24 8.34
CA GLY A 167 2.37 -21.02 7.58
C GLY A 167 2.83 -20.32 6.29
N PRO A 168 3.83 -20.87 5.57
CA PRO A 168 4.21 -20.42 4.25
C PRO A 168 3.02 -20.43 3.27
N GLY A 169 2.78 -19.32 2.55
CA GLY A 169 1.65 -19.19 1.65
C GLY A 169 0.29 -18.99 2.32
N GLN A 170 0.23 -19.01 3.66
CA GLN A 170 -0.95 -18.61 4.41
C GLN A 170 -0.86 -17.14 4.80
N PHE A 171 -1.99 -16.48 4.98
CA PHE A 171 -2.05 -15.06 5.32
C PHE A 171 -2.95 -14.79 6.53
N HIS A 172 -2.52 -13.79 7.30
CA HIS A 172 -3.34 -13.14 8.29
C HIS A 172 -3.33 -11.64 8.00
N LEU A 173 -4.27 -11.21 7.15
CA LEU A 173 -4.42 -9.84 6.66
C LEU A 173 -3.27 -9.43 5.69
N PRO A 174 -3.23 -9.97 4.44
CA PRO A 174 -2.34 -9.46 3.40
C PRO A 174 -2.74 -8.01 3.06
N HIS A 175 -1.81 -7.06 3.29
CA HIS A 175 -2.18 -5.64 3.39
C HIS A 175 -1.58 -4.74 2.32
N SER A 176 -0.43 -5.10 1.78
CA SER A 176 0.22 -4.40 0.67
C SER A 176 1.05 -5.37 -0.16
N ILE A 177 1.41 -4.95 -1.36
CA ILE A 177 2.18 -5.76 -2.30
C ILE A 177 3.17 -4.89 -3.08
N ALA A 178 4.37 -5.40 -3.30
CA ALA A 178 5.40 -4.79 -4.14
C ALA A 178 6.06 -5.83 -5.04
N VAL A 179 6.87 -5.41 -6.00
CA VAL A 179 7.64 -6.28 -6.90
C VAL A 179 9.13 -5.94 -6.81
N ASN A 180 9.99 -6.97 -6.80
CA ASN A 180 11.44 -6.80 -6.85
C ASN A 180 11.99 -6.88 -8.29
N ASP A 181 13.31 -6.69 -8.47
CA ASP A 181 13.97 -6.72 -9.79
C ASP A 181 13.86 -8.06 -10.50
N ALA A 182 13.73 -9.16 -9.76
CA ALA A 182 13.55 -10.49 -10.33
C ALA A 182 12.10 -10.77 -10.76
N GLY A 183 11.18 -9.80 -10.57
CA GLY A 183 9.75 -9.98 -10.81
C GLY A 183 9.02 -10.76 -9.72
N ASN A 184 9.65 -11.01 -8.56
CA ASN A 184 8.97 -11.67 -7.46
C ASN A 184 8.12 -10.69 -6.67
N LEU A 185 7.01 -11.17 -6.15
CA LEU A 185 6.04 -10.40 -5.38
C LEU A 185 6.39 -10.44 -3.89
N LEU A 186 6.41 -9.28 -3.25
CA LEU A 186 6.57 -9.12 -1.82
C LEU A 186 5.21 -8.76 -1.22
N VAL A 187 4.63 -9.62 -0.42
CA VAL A 187 3.31 -9.43 0.20
C VAL A 187 3.47 -9.13 1.68
N ALA A 188 2.99 -7.97 2.10
CA ALA A 188 2.91 -7.59 3.51
C ALA A 188 1.83 -8.40 4.22
N ASP A 189 2.22 -9.40 4.99
CA ASP A 189 1.34 -10.25 5.79
C ASP A 189 1.26 -9.66 7.22
N ARG A 190 0.43 -8.60 7.35
CA ARG A 190 0.45 -7.63 8.43
C ARG A 190 0.35 -8.25 9.82
N SER A 191 -0.69 -9.03 10.06
CA SER A 191 -0.93 -9.59 11.39
C SER A 191 0.03 -10.74 11.73
N ASN A 192 0.70 -11.33 10.73
CA ASN A 192 1.80 -12.28 10.92
C ASN A 192 3.18 -11.59 11.04
N LYS A 193 3.25 -10.26 10.97
CA LYS A 193 4.46 -9.43 11.17
C LYS A 193 5.61 -9.84 10.26
N ARG A 194 5.31 -10.07 8.98
CA ARG A 194 6.27 -10.54 7.98
C ARG A 194 5.94 -10.01 6.59
N ILE A 195 6.93 -10.08 5.72
CA ILE A 195 6.74 -9.97 4.27
C ILE A 195 7.04 -11.33 3.67
N GLN A 196 6.11 -11.91 2.94
CA GLN A 196 6.31 -13.16 2.20
C GLN A 196 6.67 -12.86 0.75
N ILE A 197 7.55 -13.67 0.16
CA ILE A 197 8.05 -13.53 -1.21
C ILE A 197 7.52 -14.68 -2.05
N PHE A 198 6.93 -14.35 -3.21
CA PHE A 198 6.32 -15.30 -4.13
C PHE A 198 6.80 -15.09 -5.56
N THR A 199 6.78 -16.16 -6.37
CA THR A 199 6.81 -16.00 -7.83
C THR A 199 5.52 -15.34 -8.32
N PRO A 200 5.47 -14.84 -9.57
CA PRO A 200 4.23 -14.34 -10.18
C PRO A 200 3.09 -15.38 -10.23
N GLU A 201 3.40 -16.67 -10.18
CA GLU A 201 2.44 -17.79 -10.15
C GLU A 201 1.93 -18.10 -8.73
N GLY A 202 2.47 -17.41 -7.69
CA GLY A 202 2.08 -17.62 -6.30
C GLY A 202 2.84 -18.72 -5.55
N GLN A 203 3.99 -19.19 -6.09
CA GLN A 203 4.85 -20.11 -5.39
C GLN A 203 5.65 -19.38 -4.31
N PHE A 204 5.59 -19.84 -3.06
CA PHE A 204 6.36 -19.29 -1.94
C PHE A 204 7.86 -19.51 -2.14
N LEU A 205 8.64 -18.45 -1.99
CA LEU A 205 10.11 -18.46 -2.13
C LEU A 205 10.83 -18.21 -0.80
N GLY A 206 10.23 -17.43 0.10
CA GLY A 206 10.87 -17.03 1.35
C GLY A 206 10.09 -15.94 2.07
N GLN A 207 10.69 -15.41 3.14
CA GLN A 207 10.06 -14.33 3.91
C GLN A 207 11.07 -13.47 4.64
N TRP A 208 10.70 -12.21 4.90
CA TRP A 208 11.38 -11.31 5.83
C TRP A 208 10.57 -11.24 7.13
N THR A 209 11.28 -11.35 8.24
CA THR A 209 10.73 -11.26 9.60
C THR A 209 11.43 -10.17 10.42
N GLY A 210 11.17 -10.10 11.73
CA GLY A 210 11.82 -9.12 12.62
C GLY A 210 11.35 -7.69 12.33
N MET A 211 10.03 -7.53 12.19
CA MET A 211 9.36 -6.24 11.97
C MET A 211 8.06 -6.17 12.77
N GLY A 212 7.51 -4.98 12.94
CA GLY A 212 6.12 -4.78 13.31
C GLY A 212 5.16 -5.23 12.22
N GLY A 213 3.86 -5.01 12.39
CA GLY A 213 2.91 -5.32 11.32
C GLY A 213 3.13 -4.43 10.09
N PRO A 214 3.60 -4.96 8.94
CA PRO A 214 3.83 -4.14 7.76
C PRO A 214 2.50 -3.68 7.14
N ASN A 215 2.25 -2.39 7.20
CA ASN A 215 1.06 -1.76 6.63
C ASN A 215 1.22 -1.48 5.14
N ASP A 216 2.41 -1.05 4.70
CA ASP A 216 2.66 -0.71 3.31
C ASP A 216 4.11 -0.99 2.91
N ILE A 217 4.31 -1.27 1.62
CA ILE A 217 5.61 -1.45 1.00
C ILE A 217 5.67 -0.58 -0.24
N SER A 218 6.60 0.38 -0.27
CA SER A 218 6.96 1.12 -1.47
C SER A 218 8.38 0.77 -1.90
N ARG A 219 8.63 0.74 -3.21
CA ARG A 219 9.96 0.55 -3.75
C ARG A 219 10.53 1.87 -4.24
N GLY A 220 11.72 2.23 -3.77
CA GLY A 220 12.43 3.43 -4.21
C GLY A 220 13.18 3.22 -5.53
N LYS A 221 13.53 4.32 -6.18
CA LYS A 221 14.40 4.31 -7.40
C LYS A 221 15.81 3.79 -7.11
N ASP A 222 16.23 3.78 -5.85
CA ASP A 222 17.47 3.18 -5.36
C ASP A 222 17.40 1.64 -5.23
N GLY A 223 16.26 1.03 -5.56
CA GLY A 223 16.00 -0.39 -5.50
C GLY A 223 15.65 -0.93 -4.12
N ASN A 224 15.71 -0.09 -3.08
CA ASN A 224 15.36 -0.48 -1.71
C ASN A 224 13.86 -0.45 -1.47
N PHE A 225 13.44 -1.11 -0.39
CA PHE A 225 12.05 -1.20 0.04
C PHE A 225 11.84 -0.33 1.27
N TYR A 226 10.84 0.51 1.20
CA TYR A 226 10.38 1.43 2.22
C TYR A 226 9.09 0.87 2.81
N ILE A 227 9.08 0.63 4.13
CA ILE A 227 8.01 -0.12 4.78
C ILE A 227 7.42 0.72 5.90
N ALA A 228 6.10 0.86 5.90
CA ALA A 228 5.33 1.38 7.03
C ALA A 228 5.03 0.23 7.98
N GLU A 229 5.56 0.28 9.19
CA GLU A 229 5.32 -0.72 10.24
C GLU A 229 4.42 -0.12 11.34
N GLN A 230 3.31 -0.81 11.66
CA GLN A 230 2.41 -0.34 12.72
C GLN A 230 2.98 -0.55 14.11
N GLU A 231 2.38 0.13 15.09
CA GLU A 231 2.62 -0.12 16.51
C GLU A 231 2.40 -1.60 16.87
N ASP A 232 3.24 -2.12 17.74
CA ASP A 232 3.15 -3.51 18.17
C ASP A 232 3.69 -3.75 19.58
N GLY A 233 2.86 -4.28 20.47
CA GLY A 233 3.28 -4.71 21.78
C GLY A 233 3.98 -3.64 22.63
N GLY A 234 3.58 -2.36 22.48
CA GLY A 234 4.19 -1.21 23.14
C GLY A 234 5.38 -0.61 22.39
N ASN A 235 5.77 -1.17 21.22
CA ASN A 235 6.73 -0.53 20.34
C ASN A 235 6.01 0.50 19.47
N PRO A 236 6.63 1.67 19.18
CA PRO A 236 6.05 2.67 18.29
C PRO A 236 5.94 2.15 16.85
N ALA A 237 5.20 2.89 16.03
CA ALA A 237 5.21 2.69 14.58
C ALA A 237 6.54 3.15 13.98
N TYR A 238 6.93 2.57 12.86
CA TYR A 238 8.19 2.88 12.19
C TYR A 238 8.03 3.04 10.68
N CYS A 239 8.84 3.93 10.10
CA CYS A 239 9.23 3.85 8.70
C CYS A 239 10.59 3.16 8.62
N THR A 240 10.68 2.02 7.92
CA THR A 240 11.95 1.30 7.75
C THR A 240 12.38 1.27 6.30
N VAL A 241 13.70 1.29 6.07
CA VAL A 241 14.30 1.09 4.76
C VAL A 241 15.05 -0.24 4.79
N ARG A 242 14.76 -1.11 3.83
CA ARG A 242 15.41 -2.42 3.69
C ARG A 242 16.01 -2.59 2.31
N ASP A 243 17.15 -3.25 2.25
CA ASP A 243 17.74 -3.64 0.97
C ASP A 243 16.93 -4.78 0.29
N PRO A 244 17.24 -5.14 -0.97
CA PRO A 244 16.56 -6.22 -1.67
C PRO A 244 16.65 -7.60 -1.00
N GLN A 245 17.55 -7.78 -0.05
CA GLN A 245 17.70 -9.01 0.75
C GLN A 245 16.92 -8.95 2.08
N GLY A 246 16.27 -7.81 2.36
CA GLY A 246 15.48 -7.60 3.58
C GLY A 246 16.27 -7.10 4.80
N LYS A 247 17.56 -6.79 4.63
CA LYS A 247 18.39 -6.20 5.70
C LYS A 247 17.95 -4.76 5.96
N VAL A 248 17.77 -4.40 7.22
CA VAL A 248 17.44 -3.03 7.64
C VAL A 248 18.63 -2.11 7.40
N LEU A 249 18.41 -1.04 6.64
CA LEU A 249 19.36 0.03 6.36
C LEU A 249 19.08 1.27 7.23
N ALA A 250 17.79 1.56 7.49
CA ALA A 250 17.35 2.63 8.38
C ALA A 250 16.04 2.25 9.07
N LYS A 251 15.84 2.81 10.26
CA LYS A 251 14.61 2.66 11.04
C LYS A 251 14.32 3.98 11.76
N MET A 252 13.22 4.64 11.40
CA MET A 252 12.78 5.91 11.96
C MET A 252 11.45 5.72 12.68
N GLU A 253 11.36 6.21 13.90
CA GLU A 253 10.09 6.26 14.62
C GLU A 253 9.10 7.18 13.88
N SER A 254 7.86 6.76 13.80
CA SER A 254 6.78 7.48 13.15
C SER A 254 5.55 7.52 14.06
N ARG A 255 4.69 8.49 13.84
CA ARG A 255 3.33 8.44 14.36
C ARG A 255 2.57 7.29 13.67
N HIS A 256 1.30 7.12 13.87
CA HIS A 256 0.44 6.02 13.35
C HIS A 256 0.48 5.86 11.81
N VAL A 257 1.68 5.55 11.26
CA VAL A 257 1.89 5.39 9.82
C VAL A 257 1.11 4.19 9.28
N HIS A 258 0.38 4.43 8.20
CA HIS A 258 -0.37 3.38 7.49
C HIS A 258 0.07 3.23 6.05
N GLY A 259 0.31 4.33 5.34
CA GLY A 259 0.80 4.34 3.97
C GLY A 259 2.18 4.99 3.86
N ILE A 260 3.00 4.56 2.92
CA ILE A 260 4.34 5.08 2.70
C ILE A 260 4.59 5.33 1.21
N GLY A 261 4.98 6.58 0.87
CA GLY A 261 5.47 6.95 -0.45
C GLY A 261 6.93 7.33 -0.38
N VAL A 262 7.64 7.23 -1.50
CA VAL A 262 9.04 7.64 -1.61
C VAL A 262 9.24 8.41 -2.92
N ASP A 263 9.90 9.57 -2.85
CA ASP A 263 10.24 10.37 -4.03
C ASP A 263 11.55 9.90 -4.68
N SER A 264 11.90 10.53 -5.82
CA SER A 264 13.11 10.18 -6.58
C SER A 264 14.42 10.44 -5.84
N GLN A 265 14.39 11.22 -4.76
CA GLN A 265 15.55 11.54 -3.92
C GLN A 265 15.62 10.67 -2.66
N GLY A 266 14.64 9.77 -2.47
CA GLY A 266 14.58 8.88 -1.32
C GLY A 266 14.00 9.52 -0.06
N SER A 267 13.36 10.69 -0.17
CA SER A 267 12.56 11.22 0.95
C SER A 267 11.25 10.43 1.07
N ILE A 268 10.84 10.17 2.31
CA ILE A 268 9.68 9.34 2.65
C ILE A 268 8.50 10.24 3.03
N TYR A 269 7.32 9.88 2.55
CA TYR A 269 6.06 10.50 2.93
C TYR A 269 5.20 9.47 3.67
N ALA A 270 5.06 9.67 4.98
CA ALA A 270 4.30 8.79 5.86
C ALA A 270 2.86 9.28 5.99
N GLY A 271 1.93 8.55 5.44
CA GLY A 271 0.49 8.79 5.55
C GLY A 271 -0.05 8.30 6.89
N LEU A 272 -0.68 9.19 7.64
CA LEU A 272 -1.12 8.96 9.02
C LEU A 272 -2.63 8.78 9.09
N THR A 273 -3.09 7.62 9.56
CA THR A 273 -4.53 7.39 9.70
C THR A 273 -5.10 8.12 10.92
N GLN A 274 -4.55 7.93 12.09
CA GLN A 274 -5.11 8.52 13.33
C GLN A 274 -4.83 10.02 13.43
N ASP A 275 -3.61 10.45 13.09
CA ASP A 275 -3.18 11.85 13.15
C ASP A 275 -3.67 12.69 11.96
N ARG A 276 -4.21 12.07 10.93
CA ARG A 276 -4.84 12.71 9.76
C ARG A 276 -3.93 13.70 9.04
N GLY A 277 -2.75 13.24 8.63
CA GLY A 277 -1.77 14.09 7.97
C GLY A 277 -0.72 13.28 7.22
N VAL A 278 0.32 13.95 6.80
CA VAL A 278 1.49 13.34 6.17
C VAL A 278 2.75 13.94 6.78
N ASP A 279 3.60 13.08 7.33
CA ASP A 279 4.96 13.46 7.75
C ASP A 279 5.93 13.20 6.60
N LYS A 280 6.88 14.12 6.41
CA LYS A 280 7.97 13.93 5.45
C LYS A 280 9.27 13.65 6.21
N PHE A 281 9.91 12.54 5.89
CA PHE A 281 11.26 12.23 6.31
C PHE A 281 12.19 12.59 5.16
N VAL A 282 12.92 13.67 5.33
CA VAL A 282 13.87 14.18 4.32
C VAL A 282 15.17 13.41 4.44
N ARG A 283 15.64 12.80 3.36
CA ARG A 283 16.94 12.14 3.34
C ARG A 283 18.05 13.18 3.34
N VAL A 284 18.96 13.12 4.31
CA VAL A 284 20.06 14.07 4.51
C VAL A 284 21.46 13.43 4.42
N GLY A 285 21.54 12.14 4.13
CA GLY A 285 22.80 11.40 3.97
C GLY A 285 22.65 10.09 3.21
#